data_ff8f37d0ae21001825d44b1b81bd318f
#
_entry.id   ff8f37d0ae21001825d44b1b81bd318f
#
_cell.length_a   1.000
_cell.length_b   1.000
_cell.length_c   1.000
_cell.angle_alpha   90.00
_cell.angle_beta   90.00
_cell.angle_gamma   90.00
#
_symmetry.space_group_name_H-M   'P 1'
#
loop_
_entity.id
_entity.type
_entity.pdbx_description
1 polymer ?
#
loop_
_entity_poly.entity_id
_entity_poly.type
_entity_poly.pdbx_seq_one_letter_code
_entity_poly.pdbx_strand_id
1 'polypeptide(L)'
;MFKRMRTFKREELYEVEHFDQHIHEHARPDEDSNSDVCRAMAAAGSQQEAGDNDAASDDAASLTDRNAPWREALRKSMRPKERTAIPRVVMPELDPEYRSRTRLEEVNIGLSPEQAVIEAKRCLDCPKPQCVEGCPVNINIPSFVKNIERGEFLKAAQVLKQTSALPAVCGRVCPQEKQCESRCVHLKMNEPAVAI
;
A
#
# COMPACT_ATOMS: atom_id res chain seq x y z
N MET A 1 21.74 -25.68 -22.95
CA MET A 1 22.38 -24.70 -23.84
C MET A 1 22.59 -23.41 -23.01
N PHE A 2 23.74 -23.30 -22.35
CA PHE A 2 24.07 -22.16 -21.47
C PHE A 2 24.45 -20.96 -22.34
N LYS A 3 23.65 -19.85 -22.26
CA LYS A 3 24.03 -18.57 -22.85
C LYS A 3 25.20 -17.99 -22.04
N ARG A 4 26.33 -17.77 -22.73
CA ARG A 4 27.53 -17.10 -22.17
C ARG A 4 27.12 -15.77 -21.54
N MET A 5 27.43 -15.61 -20.25
CA MET A 5 27.46 -14.31 -19.59
C MET A 5 28.49 -13.41 -20.30
N ARG A 6 28.05 -12.21 -20.73
CA ARG A 6 28.95 -11.18 -21.23
C ARG A 6 29.78 -10.67 -20.06
N THR A 7 31.07 -10.86 -20.10
CA THR A 7 32.01 -10.16 -19.21
C THR A 7 32.15 -8.74 -19.70
N PHE A 8 31.75 -7.79 -18.89
CA PHE A 8 31.99 -6.36 -19.13
C PHE A 8 33.48 -6.06 -19.03
N LYS A 9 34.01 -5.26 -19.95
CA LYS A 9 35.39 -4.82 -19.91
C LYS A 9 35.56 -3.74 -18.84
N ARG A 10 36.73 -3.69 -18.21
CA ARG A 10 37.06 -2.74 -17.11
C ARG A 10 36.86 -1.27 -17.50
N GLU A 11 36.92 -0.94 -18.77
CA GLU A 11 36.69 0.41 -19.33
C GLU A 11 35.22 0.82 -19.29
N GLU A 12 34.27 -0.12 -19.41
CA GLU A 12 32.82 0.14 -19.33
C GLU A 12 32.37 0.41 -17.88
N LEU A 13 33.12 -0.06 -16.88
CA LEU A 13 32.87 0.23 -15.46
C LEU A 13 33.33 1.63 -15.05
N TYR A 14 34.33 2.18 -15.72
CA TYR A 14 34.87 3.52 -15.40
C TYR A 14 33.90 4.65 -15.78
N GLU A 15 33.12 4.48 -16.86
CA GLU A 15 32.09 5.47 -17.24
C GLU A 15 30.91 5.50 -16.24
N VAL A 16 30.62 4.40 -15.55
CA VAL A 16 29.54 4.35 -14.54
C VAL A 16 29.97 5.07 -13.26
N GLU A 17 31.23 4.93 -12.83
CA GLU A 17 31.75 5.61 -11.63
C GLU A 17 31.88 7.14 -11.81
N HIS A 18 32.17 7.62 -13.03
CA HIS A 18 32.21 9.04 -13.31
C HIS A 18 30.83 9.68 -13.45
N PHE A 19 29.81 8.89 -13.81
CA PHE A 19 28.44 9.33 -13.89
C PHE A 19 27.84 9.61 -12.51
N ASP A 20 28.19 8.82 -11.49
CA ASP A 20 27.73 9.03 -10.12
C ASP A 20 28.30 10.31 -9.47
N GLN A 21 29.53 10.73 -9.83
CA GLN A 21 30.10 11.95 -9.29
C GLN A 21 29.41 13.23 -9.80
N HIS A 22 28.88 13.23 -11.03
CA HIS A 22 28.14 14.37 -11.59
C HIS A 22 26.72 14.52 -11.03
N ILE A 23 26.11 13.42 -10.54
CA ILE A 23 24.76 13.48 -9.95
C ILE A 23 24.79 14.17 -8.58
N HIS A 24 25.87 14.01 -7.81
CA HIS A 24 26.01 14.64 -6.49
C HIS A 24 26.25 16.17 -6.55
N GLU A 25 26.66 16.70 -7.67
CA GLU A 25 26.91 18.17 -7.81
C GLU A 25 25.66 18.96 -8.17
N HIS A 26 24.62 18.34 -8.74
CA HIS A 26 23.40 19.02 -9.19
C HIS A 26 22.12 18.66 -8.42
N ALA A 27 22.17 17.70 -7.50
CA ALA A 27 21.04 17.30 -6.65
C ALA A 27 21.26 17.80 -5.21
N ARG A 28 21.28 19.12 -5.02
CA ARG A 28 20.85 19.67 -3.71
C ARG A 28 19.38 20.00 -3.87
N PRO A 29 18.46 19.26 -3.24
CA PRO A 29 17.14 19.79 -2.99
C PRO A 29 17.33 20.99 -2.05
N ASP A 30 16.68 22.08 -2.35
CA ASP A 30 16.59 23.23 -1.45
C ASP A 30 16.15 22.71 -0.10
N GLU A 31 16.99 22.90 0.92
CA GLU A 31 16.76 22.40 2.30
C GLU A 31 15.46 22.96 2.91
N ASP A 32 14.84 23.96 2.28
CA ASP A 32 13.64 24.63 2.75
C ASP A 32 12.34 23.91 2.39
N SER A 33 12.27 23.14 1.30
CA SER A 33 11.01 22.50 0.87
C SER A 33 10.67 21.22 1.68
N ASN A 34 11.69 20.57 2.26
CA ASN A 34 11.47 19.33 3.04
C ASN A 34 11.18 19.62 4.52
N SER A 35 11.56 20.82 5.02
CA SER A 35 11.27 21.23 6.38
C SER A 35 9.80 21.54 6.63
N ASP A 36 9.11 22.08 5.61
CA ASP A 36 7.69 22.43 5.74
C ASP A 36 6.77 21.19 5.65
N VAL A 37 7.12 20.20 4.84
CA VAL A 37 6.39 18.91 4.79
C VAL A 37 6.58 18.13 6.08
N CYS A 38 7.80 18.08 6.64
CA CYS A 38 8.06 17.45 7.92
C CYS A 38 7.42 18.23 9.08
N ARG A 39 7.37 19.57 9.04
CA ARG A 39 6.66 20.40 10.02
C ARG A 39 5.14 20.24 9.91
N ALA A 40 4.59 20.17 8.70
CA ALA A 40 3.17 19.92 8.48
C ALA A 40 2.74 18.54 8.99
N MET A 41 3.57 17.51 8.80
CA MET A 41 3.32 16.17 9.37
C MET A 41 3.45 16.15 10.89
N ALA A 42 4.39 16.89 11.47
CA ALA A 42 4.53 17.02 12.91
C ALA A 42 3.40 17.85 13.54
N ALA A 43 2.91 18.89 12.84
CA ALA A 43 1.79 19.72 13.29
C ALA A 43 0.44 19.01 13.17
N ALA A 44 0.26 18.15 12.16
CA ALA A 44 -0.93 17.30 12.04
C ALA A 44 -1.00 16.21 13.12
N GLY A 45 0.16 15.81 13.68
CA GLY A 45 0.23 14.86 14.80
C GLY A 45 -0.12 15.44 16.17
N SER A 46 -0.19 16.77 16.32
CA SER A 46 -0.37 17.43 17.63
C SER A 46 -1.79 17.97 17.90
N GLN A 47 -2.77 17.72 17.02
CA GLN A 47 -4.16 18.13 17.21
C GLN A 47 -5.15 16.95 17.26
N GLN A 48 -4.71 15.75 17.63
CA GLN A 48 -5.64 14.78 18.18
C GLN A 48 -5.81 15.11 19.67
N GLU A 49 -6.85 15.87 19.95
CA GLU A 49 -7.36 15.99 21.31
C GLU A 49 -7.62 14.59 21.85
N ALA A 50 -7.08 14.36 23.07
CA ALA A 50 -7.34 13.17 23.85
C ALA A 50 -8.83 13.13 24.21
N GLY A 51 -9.65 12.61 23.30
CA GLY A 51 -10.93 12.05 23.69
C GLY A 51 -10.61 10.74 24.42
N ASP A 52 -10.99 10.66 25.68
CA ASP A 52 -11.03 9.43 26.46
C ASP A 52 -11.83 8.38 25.69
N ASN A 53 -11.14 7.64 24.84
CA ASN A 53 -11.63 6.38 24.31
C ASN A 53 -11.00 5.30 25.18
N ASP A 54 -11.82 4.61 25.96
CA ASP A 54 -11.51 3.31 26.51
C ASP A 54 -10.94 2.44 25.38
N ALA A 55 -9.62 2.54 25.19
CA ALA A 55 -8.87 1.66 24.34
C ALA A 55 -8.81 0.30 25.06
N ALA A 56 -9.90 -0.46 24.98
CA ALA A 56 -9.83 -1.89 25.13
C ALA A 56 -8.67 -2.34 24.23
N SER A 57 -7.62 -2.90 24.83
CA SER A 57 -6.47 -3.47 24.14
C SER A 57 -7.01 -4.45 23.10
N ASP A 58 -7.07 -4.02 21.84
CA ASP A 58 -7.39 -4.92 20.75
C ASP A 58 -6.27 -5.96 20.71
N ASP A 59 -6.48 -7.11 21.33
CA ASP A 59 -5.57 -8.24 21.25
C ASP A 59 -5.28 -8.55 19.78
N ALA A 60 -4.07 -9.00 19.48
CA ALA A 60 -3.66 -9.34 18.12
C ALA A 60 -4.68 -10.28 17.43
N ALA A 61 -5.37 -11.10 18.19
CA ALA A 61 -6.49 -11.93 17.75
C ALA A 61 -7.70 -11.08 17.28
N SER A 62 -8.04 -10.00 18.00
CA SER A 62 -9.16 -9.11 17.64
C SER A 62 -8.91 -8.37 16.31
N LEU A 63 -7.66 -8.11 15.93
CA LEU A 63 -7.33 -7.45 14.66
C LEU A 63 -7.67 -8.30 13.42
N THR A 64 -7.66 -9.61 13.56
CA THR A 64 -7.88 -10.56 12.46
C THR A 64 -9.22 -11.29 12.55
N ASP A 65 -9.88 -11.26 13.70
CA ASP A 65 -11.18 -11.89 13.86
C ASP A 65 -12.23 -11.22 12.98
N ARG A 66 -12.81 -12.00 12.10
CA ARG A 66 -13.90 -11.54 11.22
C ARG A 66 -15.16 -11.17 12.00
N ASN A 67 -15.36 -11.76 13.16
CA ASN A 67 -16.55 -11.56 13.99
C ASN A 67 -16.34 -10.51 15.10
N ALA A 68 -15.17 -9.85 15.12
CA ALA A 68 -14.94 -8.73 16.02
C ALA A 68 -16.05 -7.67 15.87
N PRO A 69 -16.58 -7.10 16.97
CA PRO A 69 -17.71 -6.17 16.95
C PRO A 69 -17.51 -4.97 16.01
N TRP A 70 -16.30 -4.42 16.01
CA TRP A 70 -15.95 -3.31 15.12
C TRP A 70 -16.06 -3.68 13.63
N ARG A 71 -15.65 -4.90 13.28
CA ARG A 71 -15.65 -5.38 11.90
C ARG A 71 -17.05 -5.76 11.43
N GLU A 72 -17.85 -6.30 12.34
CA GLU A 72 -19.27 -6.55 12.08
C GLU A 72 -20.03 -5.23 11.87
N ALA A 73 -19.75 -4.21 12.68
CA ALA A 73 -20.32 -2.87 12.50
C ALA A 73 -20.00 -2.28 11.11
N LEU A 74 -18.75 -2.41 10.62
CA LEU A 74 -18.37 -1.97 9.27
C LEU A 74 -19.14 -2.75 8.18
N ARG A 75 -19.39 -4.04 8.35
CA ARG A 75 -20.19 -4.80 7.38
C ARG A 75 -21.65 -4.34 7.36
N LYS A 76 -22.21 -3.97 8.53
CA LYS A 76 -23.58 -3.48 8.67
C LYS A 76 -23.76 -2.05 8.19
N SER A 77 -22.73 -1.21 8.28
CA SER A 77 -22.79 0.22 7.90
C SER A 77 -23.02 0.44 6.40
N MET A 78 -22.60 -0.52 5.56
CA MET A 78 -22.69 -0.39 4.10
C MET A 78 -23.00 -1.75 3.46
N ARG A 79 -24.06 -1.82 2.67
CA ARG A 79 -24.47 -3.05 1.99
C ARG A 79 -23.48 -3.44 0.88
N PRO A 80 -23.37 -4.73 0.54
CA PRO A 80 -22.46 -5.20 -0.52
C PRO A 80 -22.66 -4.44 -1.86
N LYS A 81 -23.91 -4.19 -2.27
CA LYS A 81 -24.21 -3.45 -3.50
C LYS A 81 -23.68 -2.01 -3.48
N GLU A 82 -23.70 -1.36 -2.34
CA GLU A 82 -23.15 -0.01 -2.17
C GLU A 82 -21.62 -0.02 -2.26
N ARG A 83 -20.99 -1.03 -1.67
CA ARG A 83 -19.52 -1.23 -1.73
C ARG A 83 -19.03 -1.48 -3.16
N THR A 84 -19.76 -2.30 -3.93
CA THR A 84 -19.39 -2.60 -5.32
C THR A 84 -19.65 -1.42 -6.26
N ALA A 85 -20.55 -0.51 -5.91
CA ALA A 85 -20.83 0.71 -6.68
C ALA A 85 -19.73 1.78 -6.54
N ILE A 86 -18.83 1.67 -5.55
CA ILE A 86 -17.71 2.59 -5.40
C ILE A 86 -16.71 2.32 -6.52
N PRO A 87 -16.34 3.32 -7.34
CA PRO A 87 -15.35 3.12 -8.39
C PRO A 87 -13.97 2.82 -7.79
N ARG A 88 -13.19 1.98 -8.47
CA ARG A 88 -11.80 1.72 -8.07
C ARG A 88 -11.00 3.01 -8.10
N VAL A 89 -10.25 3.28 -7.04
CA VAL A 89 -9.33 4.41 -6.98
C VAL A 89 -8.19 4.17 -7.95
N VAL A 90 -7.91 5.16 -8.79
CA VAL A 90 -6.76 5.13 -9.69
C VAL A 90 -5.52 5.51 -8.90
N MET A 91 -4.49 4.65 -8.97
CA MET A 91 -3.21 4.89 -8.33
C MET A 91 -2.54 6.12 -8.95
N PRO A 92 -2.16 7.15 -8.15
CA PRO A 92 -1.43 8.28 -8.66
C PRO A 92 -0.03 7.89 -9.12
N GLU A 93 0.36 8.36 -10.29
CA GLU A 93 1.67 8.14 -10.86
C GLU A 93 2.32 9.47 -11.23
N LEU A 94 3.67 9.50 -11.25
CA LEU A 94 4.42 10.62 -11.79
C LEU A 94 4.10 10.82 -13.27
N ASP A 95 4.07 12.08 -13.69
CA ASP A 95 3.90 12.45 -15.10
C ASP A 95 4.91 11.72 -15.99
N PRO A 96 4.48 11.15 -17.15
CA PRO A 96 5.36 10.39 -18.04
C PRO A 96 6.57 11.15 -18.55
N GLU A 97 6.44 12.45 -18.81
CA GLU A 97 7.56 13.28 -19.27
C GLU A 97 8.55 13.54 -18.13
N TYR A 98 8.04 13.83 -16.93
CA TYR A 98 8.86 14.02 -15.74
C TYR A 98 9.62 12.74 -15.36
N ARG A 99 8.94 11.61 -15.26
CA ARG A 99 9.56 10.33 -14.88
C ARG A 99 10.59 9.81 -15.89
N SER A 100 10.53 10.26 -17.14
CA SER A 100 11.55 9.91 -18.14
C SER A 100 12.92 10.55 -17.84
N ARG A 101 12.94 11.60 -17.04
CA ARG A 101 14.14 12.38 -16.70
C ARG A 101 14.71 12.02 -15.32
N THR A 102 13.95 11.29 -14.48
CA THR A 102 14.39 10.87 -13.14
C THR A 102 14.49 9.34 -13.06
N ARG A 103 15.48 8.84 -12.28
CA ARG A 103 15.66 7.40 -12.03
C ARG A 103 15.54 7.05 -10.55
N LEU A 104 15.51 8.04 -9.67
CA LEU A 104 15.56 7.86 -8.22
C LEU A 104 14.19 7.97 -7.56
N GLU A 105 13.21 8.54 -8.26
CA GLU A 105 11.88 8.72 -7.73
C GLU A 105 10.96 7.54 -8.08
N GLU A 106 10.11 7.17 -7.15
CA GLU A 106 9.10 6.13 -7.38
C GLU A 106 8.05 6.67 -8.36
N VAL A 107 7.80 5.92 -9.44
CA VAL A 107 6.76 6.28 -10.44
C VAL A 107 5.37 6.24 -9.83
N ASN A 108 5.10 5.21 -9.04
CA ASN A 108 3.85 5.03 -8.32
C ASN A 108 3.93 5.76 -6.98
N ILE A 109 3.12 6.81 -6.81
CA ILE A 109 3.16 7.68 -5.63
C ILE A 109 2.43 7.05 -4.42
N GLY A 110 1.62 6.02 -4.68
CA GLY A 110 0.77 5.41 -3.64
C GLY A 110 -0.56 6.15 -3.46
N LEU A 111 -1.45 5.58 -2.67
CA LEU A 111 -2.72 6.19 -2.31
C LEU A 111 -2.55 7.11 -1.11
N SER A 112 -3.22 8.27 -1.11
CA SER A 112 -3.35 9.06 0.11
C SER A 112 -4.16 8.28 1.17
N PRO A 113 -4.07 8.65 2.48
CA PRO A 113 -4.88 8.02 3.51
C PRO A 113 -6.38 8.03 3.18
N GLU A 114 -6.90 9.13 2.66
CA GLU A 114 -8.31 9.28 2.28
C GLU A 114 -8.67 8.37 1.10
N GLN A 115 -7.82 8.32 0.08
CA GLN A 115 -7.98 7.43 -1.06
C GLN A 115 -7.94 5.97 -0.63
N ALA A 116 -7.02 5.60 0.27
CA ALA A 116 -6.90 4.25 0.80
C ALA A 116 -8.17 3.84 1.58
N VAL A 117 -8.75 4.73 2.38
CA VAL A 117 -10.02 4.48 3.08
C VAL A 117 -11.18 4.30 2.10
N ILE A 118 -11.25 5.11 1.04
CA ILE A 118 -12.29 4.98 0.00
C ILE A 118 -12.15 3.62 -0.69
N GLU A 119 -10.95 3.24 -1.09
CA GLU A 119 -10.69 1.96 -1.73
C GLU A 119 -10.97 0.77 -0.79
N ALA A 120 -10.61 0.88 0.49
CA ALA A 120 -10.86 -0.14 1.49
C ALA A 120 -12.35 -0.41 1.71
N LYS A 121 -13.22 0.61 1.58
CA LYS A 121 -14.68 0.45 1.65
C LYS A 121 -15.24 -0.50 0.59
N ARG A 122 -14.56 -0.66 -0.54
CA ARG A 122 -14.95 -1.60 -1.61
C ARG A 122 -14.88 -3.05 -1.16
N CYS A 123 -14.00 -3.39 -0.22
CA CYS A 123 -13.82 -4.76 0.25
C CYS A 123 -15.08 -5.30 0.90
N LEU A 124 -15.57 -6.45 0.41
CA LEU A 124 -16.79 -7.13 0.89
C LEU A 124 -16.57 -7.95 2.16
N ASP A 125 -15.35 -8.05 2.67
CA ASP A 125 -15.02 -8.87 3.82
C ASP A 125 -15.51 -10.31 3.70
N CYS A 126 -15.11 -10.99 2.63
CA CYS A 126 -15.60 -12.32 2.27
C CYS A 126 -15.37 -13.34 3.39
N PRO A 127 -16.32 -14.26 3.66
CA PRO A 127 -16.12 -15.33 4.65
C PRO A 127 -15.06 -16.36 4.23
N LYS A 128 -14.86 -16.55 2.92
CA LYS A 128 -13.79 -17.35 2.30
C LYS A 128 -13.02 -16.47 1.32
N PRO A 129 -12.02 -15.72 1.80
CA PRO A 129 -11.35 -14.71 1.00
C PRO A 129 -10.34 -15.35 0.05
N GLN A 130 -10.70 -15.54 -1.21
CA GLN A 130 -9.83 -16.11 -2.24
C GLN A 130 -8.58 -15.27 -2.51
N CYS A 131 -8.61 -13.97 -2.23
CA CYS A 131 -7.45 -13.12 -2.31
C CYS A 131 -6.32 -13.55 -1.35
N VAL A 132 -6.64 -14.10 -0.18
CA VAL A 132 -5.64 -14.67 0.74
C VAL A 132 -4.95 -15.87 0.12
N GLU A 133 -5.70 -16.76 -0.51
CA GLU A 133 -5.15 -17.92 -1.23
C GLU A 133 -4.29 -17.52 -2.45
N GLY A 134 -4.56 -16.33 -3.01
CA GLY A 134 -3.77 -15.75 -4.09
C GLY A 134 -2.46 -15.10 -3.62
N CYS A 135 -2.28 -14.90 -2.32
CA CYS A 135 -1.08 -14.30 -1.75
C CYS A 135 -0.05 -15.36 -1.38
N PRO A 136 1.18 -15.34 -1.95
CA PRO A 136 2.20 -16.35 -1.65
C PRO A 136 2.59 -16.46 -0.18
N VAL A 137 2.43 -15.39 0.59
CA VAL A 137 2.73 -15.32 2.03
C VAL A 137 1.46 -15.33 2.90
N ASN A 138 0.29 -15.63 2.33
CA ASN A 138 -0.99 -15.77 3.02
C ASN A 138 -1.35 -14.58 3.93
N ILE A 139 -1.14 -13.35 3.47
CA ILE A 139 -1.56 -12.16 4.21
C ILE A 139 -3.08 -12.20 4.41
N ASN A 140 -3.52 -11.92 5.64
CA ASN A 140 -4.94 -11.77 5.93
C ASN A 140 -5.48 -10.46 5.34
N ILE A 141 -5.68 -10.46 4.01
CA ILE A 141 -6.03 -9.28 3.23
C ILE A 141 -7.30 -8.60 3.71
N PRO A 142 -8.43 -9.30 3.94
CA PRO A 142 -9.62 -8.63 4.45
C PRO A 142 -9.40 -7.93 5.79
N SER A 143 -8.56 -8.49 6.65
CA SER A 143 -8.31 -7.91 7.97
C SER A 143 -7.52 -6.60 7.90
N PHE A 144 -6.44 -6.55 7.12
CA PHE A 144 -5.73 -5.27 7.00
C PHE A 144 -6.55 -4.22 6.25
N VAL A 145 -7.28 -4.60 5.20
CA VAL A 145 -8.15 -3.68 4.45
C VAL A 145 -9.26 -3.12 5.34
N LYS A 146 -9.86 -3.94 6.21
CA LYS A 146 -10.88 -3.45 7.15
C LYS A 146 -10.31 -2.56 8.24
N ASN A 147 -9.06 -2.76 8.66
CA ASN A 147 -8.38 -1.80 9.54
C ASN A 147 -8.10 -0.47 8.83
N ILE A 148 -7.77 -0.47 7.53
CA ILE A 148 -7.67 0.77 6.73
C ILE A 148 -9.04 1.45 6.62
N GLU A 149 -10.11 0.71 6.37
CA GLU A 149 -11.48 1.27 6.26
C GLU A 149 -11.89 2.06 7.50
N ARG A 150 -11.47 1.65 8.70
CA ARG A 150 -11.73 2.37 9.95
C ARG A 150 -10.66 3.42 10.30
N GLY A 151 -9.67 3.66 9.43
CA GLY A 151 -8.60 4.64 9.64
C GLY A 151 -7.44 4.15 10.51
N GLU A 152 -7.41 2.89 10.92
CA GLU A 152 -6.42 2.31 11.83
C GLU A 152 -5.21 1.76 11.06
N PHE A 153 -4.43 2.65 10.44
CA PHE A 153 -3.31 2.27 9.57
C PHE A 153 -2.21 1.48 10.29
N LEU A 154 -1.92 1.81 11.56
CA LEU A 154 -0.92 1.07 12.34
C LEU A 154 -1.38 -0.35 12.63
N LYS A 155 -2.66 -0.55 12.93
CA LYS A 155 -3.26 -1.88 13.13
C LYS A 155 -3.27 -2.66 11.81
N ALA A 156 -3.55 -2.01 10.68
CA ALA A 156 -3.41 -2.64 9.36
C ALA A 156 -1.98 -3.12 9.11
N ALA A 157 -0.97 -2.31 9.42
CA ALA A 157 0.43 -2.69 9.31
C ALA A 157 0.81 -3.86 10.23
N GLN A 158 0.25 -3.93 11.45
CA GLN A 158 0.43 -5.06 12.36
C GLN A 158 -0.12 -6.36 11.77
N VAL A 159 -1.30 -6.31 11.13
CA VAL A 159 -1.86 -7.49 10.42
C VAL A 159 -0.93 -7.94 9.30
N LEU A 160 -0.41 -7.03 8.48
CA LEU A 160 0.53 -7.37 7.40
C LEU A 160 1.79 -8.05 7.94
N LYS A 161 2.31 -7.56 9.07
CA LYS A 161 3.54 -8.09 9.70
C LYS A 161 3.38 -9.45 10.35
N GLN A 162 2.16 -9.97 10.53
CA GLN A 162 1.96 -11.31 11.07
C GLN A 162 2.53 -12.41 10.17
N THR A 163 2.52 -12.19 8.85
CA THR A 163 2.96 -13.20 7.88
C THR A 163 4.02 -12.68 6.90
N SER A 164 4.26 -11.37 6.84
CA SER A 164 5.26 -10.77 5.96
C SER A 164 6.26 -9.95 6.76
N ALA A 165 7.57 -10.24 6.59
CA ALA A 165 8.64 -9.46 7.19
C ALA A 165 8.87 -8.11 6.48
N LEU A 166 8.53 -8.01 5.19
CA LEU A 166 8.83 -6.87 4.33
C LEU A 166 7.58 -6.37 3.56
N PRO A 167 6.48 -5.99 4.26
CA PRO A 167 5.24 -5.62 3.58
C PRO A 167 5.39 -4.41 2.67
N ALA A 168 6.24 -3.44 3.02
CA ALA A 168 6.49 -2.26 2.20
C ALA A 168 7.18 -2.59 0.86
N VAL A 169 8.07 -3.59 0.84
CA VAL A 169 8.68 -4.10 -0.39
C VAL A 169 7.65 -4.86 -1.21
N CYS A 170 6.88 -5.74 -0.57
CA CYS A 170 5.81 -6.49 -1.25
C CYS A 170 4.81 -5.56 -1.94
N GLY A 171 4.40 -4.47 -1.28
CA GLY A 171 3.48 -3.50 -1.86
C GLY A 171 4.00 -2.83 -3.14
N ARG A 172 5.35 -2.76 -3.31
CA ARG A 172 5.98 -2.15 -4.49
C ARG A 172 6.31 -3.12 -5.61
N VAL A 173 6.61 -4.38 -5.29
CA VAL A 173 7.17 -5.32 -6.28
C VAL A 173 6.26 -6.51 -6.60
N CYS A 174 5.23 -6.78 -5.79
CA CYS A 174 4.30 -7.86 -6.08
C CYS A 174 3.47 -7.55 -7.33
N PRO A 175 3.30 -8.50 -8.24
CA PRO A 175 2.33 -8.38 -9.34
C PRO A 175 0.92 -8.71 -8.80
N GLN A 176 0.34 -7.79 -8.00
CA GLN A 176 -0.94 -7.99 -7.31
C GLN A 176 -2.05 -8.40 -8.27
N GLU A 177 -2.05 -7.83 -9.47
CA GLU A 177 -3.02 -8.11 -10.53
C GLU A 177 -3.00 -9.57 -11.02
N LYS A 178 -1.88 -10.29 -10.80
CA LYS A 178 -1.73 -11.73 -11.13
C LYS A 178 -1.86 -12.64 -9.92
N GLN A 179 -1.83 -12.08 -8.72
CA GLN A 179 -1.86 -12.80 -7.45
C GLN A 179 -3.18 -12.55 -6.70
N CYS A 180 -3.15 -11.73 -5.65
CA CYS A 180 -4.30 -11.51 -4.77
C CYS A 180 -5.48 -10.83 -5.47
N GLU A 181 -5.23 -9.79 -6.27
CA GLU A 181 -6.29 -9.08 -6.99
C GLU A 181 -6.98 -9.96 -8.03
N SER A 182 -6.24 -10.84 -8.75
CA SER A 182 -6.84 -11.78 -9.71
C SER A 182 -7.84 -12.74 -9.08
N ARG A 183 -7.81 -12.90 -7.76
CA ARG A 183 -8.72 -13.75 -6.99
C ARG A 183 -9.84 -12.96 -6.31
N CYS A 184 -9.91 -11.63 -6.51
CA CYS A 184 -10.95 -10.82 -5.90
C CYS A 184 -12.34 -11.20 -6.42
N VAL A 185 -13.31 -11.29 -5.50
CA VAL A 185 -14.69 -11.64 -5.83
C VAL A 185 -15.36 -10.60 -6.74
N HIS A 186 -14.91 -9.34 -6.73
CA HIS A 186 -15.41 -8.29 -7.62
C HIS A 186 -15.30 -8.69 -9.10
N LEU A 187 -14.23 -9.37 -9.50
CA LEU A 187 -14.05 -9.83 -10.88
C LEU A 187 -15.16 -10.79 -11.33
N LYS A 188 -15.75 -11.57 -10.41
CA LYS A 188 -16.88 -12.45 -10.72
C LYS A 188 -18.19 -11.68 -10.95
N MET A 189 -18.22 -10.41 -10.57
CA MET A 189 -19.35 -9.49 -10.75
C MET A 189 -19.11 -8.52 -11.90
N ASN A 190 -18.05 -8.73 -12.70
CA ASN A 190 -17.58 -7.82 -13.75
C ASN A 190 -17.19 -6.43 -13.23
N GLU A 191 -16.78 -6.34 -11.98
CA GLU A 191 -16.29 -5.13 -11.34
C GLU A 191 -14.78 -5.20 -11.14
N PRO A 192 -14.06 -4.06 -11.19
CA PRO A 192 -12.63 -4.03 -10.91
C PRO A 192 -12.32 -4.58 -9.51
N ALA A 193 -11.25 -5.37 -9.38
CA ALA A 193 -10.76 -5.84 -8.09
C ALA A 193 -10.53 -4.67 -7.12
N VAL A 194 -10.55 -4.94 -5.82
CA VAL A 194 -10.05 -3.99 -4.81
C VAL A 194 -8.55 -3.85 -5.01
N ALA A 195 -8.02 -2.62 -5.00
CA ALA A 195 -6.58 -2.38 -5.01
C ALA A 195 -5.99 -2.84 -3.66
N ILE A 196 -5.10 -3.83 -3.71
CA ILE A 196 -4.58 -4.53 -2.53
C ILE A 196 -3.11 -4.19 -2.33
#